data_b745075ba7e919a1a21e1d36e2b2214e
#
_entry.id   b745075ba7e919a1a21e1d36e2b2214e
#
_cell.length_a   1.000
_cell.length_b   1.000
_cell.length_c   1.000
_cell.angle_alpha   90.00
_cell.angle_beta   90.00
_cell.angle_gamma   90.00
#
_symmetry.space_group_name_H-M   'P 1'
#
loop_
_entity.id
_entity.type
_entity.pdbx_description
1 polymer ?
#
loop_
_entity_poly.entity_id
_entity_poly.type
_entity_poly.pdbx_seq_one_letter_code
_entity_poly.pdbx_strand_id
1 'polypeptide(L)'
;MFNNKLKAQLQACQAQLAESQGFVEAVKEGIATIMFTPDGEILEANQPFLSLMGYSAMELQGQHHRMFCSPELTRSADYQQFWAQLKQGRVKSGIFSRLNKRGELVWLEASYFPVKSQGRVTRVIKIASDITDKHQELLSQQAITKALERSLAMIEFTPNGDIISANPNFLSCLGYTLAEIKGRNHRMFCDDAFYEEHPRFWEELAQGQFKSGLFLRRNSHGDAIWLEATYNPIRDESGK
;
A
#
# COMPACT_ATOMS: atom_id res chain seq x y z
N MET A 1 -42.39 38.89 22.52
CA MET A 1 -41.05 38.89 21.92
C MET A 1 -40.17 37.72 22.38
N PHE A 2 -40.09 37.38 23.65
CA PHE A 2 -39.23 36.29 24.16
C PHE A 2 -39.56 34.89 23.56
N ASN A 3 -40.82 34.55 23.44
CA ASN A 3 -41.31 33.28 22.91
C ASN A 3 -40.98 33.05 21.41
N ASN A 4 -40.93 34.11 20.62
CA ASN A 4 -40.60 34.01 19.19
C ASN A 4 -39.11 33.81 18.95
N LYS A 5 -38.23 34.40 19.80
CA LYS A 5 -36.79 34.21 19.73
C LYS A 5 -36.41 32.77 20.15
N LEU A 6 -37.06 32.24 21.18
CA LEU A 6 -36.83 30.88 21.64
C LEU A 6 -37.29 29.84 20.62
N LYS A 7 -38.46 30.05 19.97
CA LYS A 7 -38.94 29.22 18.87
C LYS A 7 -37.96 29.21 17.67
N ALA A 8 -37.47 30.38 17.27
CA ALA A 8 -36.50 30.48 16.18
C ALA A 8 -35.18 29.75 16.51
N GLN A 9 -34.70 29.89 17.74
CA GLN A 9 -33.50 29.17 18.19
C GLN A 9 -33.72 27.63 18.23
N LEU A 10 -34.87 27.16 18.68
CA LEU A 10 -35.23 25.75 18.67
C LEU A 10 -35.29 25.20 17.24
N GLN A 11 -35.92 25.93 16.31
CA GLN A 11 -36.00 25.52 14.89
C GLN A 11 -34.63 25.49 14.25
N ALA A 12 -33.75 26.47 14.51
CA ALA A 12 -32.37 26.46 14.01
C ALA A 12 -31.58 25.28 14.52
N CYS A 13 -31.70 24.97 15.84
CA CYS A 13 -31.04 23.81 16.44
C CYS A 13 -31.54 22.48 15.87
N GLN A 14 -32.85 22.34 15.65
CA GLN A 14 -33.46 21.17 15.04
C GLN A 14 -33.00 20.98 13.58
N ALA A 15 -32.93 22.06 12.81
CA ALA A 15 -32.43 22.03 11.42
C ALA A 15 -30.96 21.58 11.37
N GLN A 16 -30.12 22.14 12.23
CA GLN A 16 -28.71 21.77 12.33
C GLN A 16 -28.52 20.32 12.79
N LEU A 17 -29.36 19.84 13.70
CA LEU A 17 -29.35 18.43 14.12
C LEU A 17 -29.75 17.50 12.97
N ALA A 18 -30.79 17.83 12.23
CA ALA A 18 -31.25 17.04 11.07
C ALA A 18 -30.18 16.97 9.96
N GLU A 19 -29.53 18.10 9.65
CA GLU A 19 -28.42 18.15 8.70
C GLU A 19 -27.25 17.27 9.15
N SER A 20 -26.86 17.37 10.42
CA SER A 20 -25.79 16.55 11.01
C SER A 20 -26.13 15.05 11.00
N GLN A 21 -27.39 14.70 11.27
CA GLN A 21 -27.88 13.32 11.19
C GLN A 21 -27.84 12.79 9.76
N GLY A 22 -28.33 13.58 8.78
CA GLY A 22 -28.28 13.20 7.37
C GLY A 22 -26.86 12.95 6.86
N PHE A 23 -25.89 13.77 7.27
CA PHE A 23 -24.49 13.56 6.95
C PHE A 23 -23.96 12.25 7.56
N VAL A 24 -24.24 11.99 8.83
CA VAL A 24 -23.82 10.73 9.51
C VAL A 24 -24.44 9.52 8.83
N GLU A 25 -25.71 9.56 8.44
CA GLU A 25 -26.36 8.47 7.73
C GLU A 25 -25.76 8.21 6.36
N ALA A 26 -25.53 9.25 5.57
CA ALA A 26 -24.86 9.11 4.26
C ALA A 26 -23.46 8.48 4.37
N VAL A 27 -22.68 8.85 5.38
CA VAL A 27 -21.39 8.22 5.66
C VAL A 27 -21.55 6.76 6.07
N LYS A 28 -22.56 6.44 6.90
CA LYS A 28 -22.84 5.07 7.35
C LYS A 28 -23.32 4.14 6.21
N GLU A 29 -23.96 4.68 5.19
CA GLU A 29 -24.40 3.90 4.03
C GLU A 29 -23.25 3.58 3.06
N GLY A 30 -22.30 4.50 2.92
CA GLY A 30 -21.24 4.38 1.92
C GLY A 30 -19.94 3.74 2.40
N ILE A 31 -19.66 3.76 3.70
CA ILE A 31 -18.36 3.36 4.24
C ILE A 31 -18.55 2.36 5.38
N ALA A 32 -17.75 1.28 5.39
CA ALA A 32 -17.79 0.29 6.47
C ALA A 32 -17.38 0.93 7.81
N THR A 33 -18.31 0.92 8.78
CA THR A 33 -18.11 1.50 10.12
C THR A 33 -18.53 0.54 11.22
N ILE A 34 -17.77 0.57 12.31
CA ILE A 34 -18.09 -0.18 13.53
C ILE A 34 -17.71 0.65 14.76
N MET A 35 -18.53 0.59 15.79
CA MET A 35 -18.34 1.28 17.06
C MET A 35 -18.00 0.32 18.18
N PHE A 36 -17.13 0.78 19.08
CA PHE A 36 -16.68 0.04 20.26
C PHE A 36 -16.79 0.88 21.52
N THR A 37 -16.86 0.21 22.65
CA THR A 37 -16.50 0.81 23.94
C THR A 37 -14.99 1.16 23.96
N PRO A 38 -14.52 2.00 24.89
CA PRO A 38 -13.08 2.27 25.05
C PRO A 38 -12.24 1.02 25.38
N ASP A 39 -12.88 -0.05 25.81
CA ASP A 39 -12.25 -1.34 26.13
C ASP A 39 -12.33 -2.36 24.99
N GLY A 40 -12.97 -1.99 23.84
CA GLY A 40 -13.00 -2.78 22.62
C GLY A 40 -14.19 -3.70 22.46
N GLU A 41 -15.25 -3.57 23.26
CA GLU A 41 -16.52 -4.27 23.07
C GLU A 41 -17.32 -3.60 21.95
N ILE A 42 -17.93 -4.41 21.08
CA ILE A 42 -18.70 -3.94 19.92
C ILE A 42 -20.05 -3.42 20.37
N LEU A 43 -20.33 -2.17 20.03
CA LEU A 43 -21.60 -1.50 20.30
C LEU A 43 -22.55 -1.58 19.09
N GLU A 44 -22.03 -1.27 17.89
CA GLU A 44 -22.81 -1.16 16.67
C GLU A 44 -21.90 -1.37 15.45
N ALA A 45 -22.39 -1.99 14.39
CA ALA A 45 -21.75 -2.04 13.08
C ALA A 45 -22.82 -1.78 11.99
N ASN A 46 -22.42 -1.04 10.94
CA ASN A 46 -23.31 -0.77 9.81
C ASN A 46 -23.33 -1.91 8.80
N GLN A 47 -24.29 -1.89 7.88
CA GLN A 47 -24.45 -2.94 6.87
C GLN A 47 -23.21 -3.15 5.99
N PRO A 48 -22.50 -2.12 5.49
CA PRO A 48 -21.25 -2.30 4.78
C PRO A 48 -20.19 -3.08 5.58
N PHE A 49 -20.02 -2.80 6.87
CA PHE A 49 -19.09 -3.55 7.73
C PHE A 49 -19.53 -4.99 7.95
N LEU A 50 -20.82 -5.20 8.20
CA LEU A 50 -21.41 -6.55 8.37
C LEU A 50 -21.19 -7.41 7.12
N SER A 51 -21.47 -6.85 5.95
CA SER A 51 -21.27 -7.54 4.66
C SER A 51 -19.81 -7.87 4.42
N LEU A 52 -18.91 -6.91 4.67
CA LEU A 52 -17.47 -7.07 4.51
C LEU A 52 -16.90 -8.19 5.38
N MET A 53 -17.32 -8.24 6.65
CA MET A 53 -16.79 -9.23 7.60
C MET A 53 -17.61 -10.53 7.66
N GLY A 54 -18.76 -10.58 6.98
CA GLY A 54 -19.62 -11.76 6.90
C GLY A 54 -20.42 -12.09 8.15
N TYR A 55 -20.59 -11.13 9.07
CA TYR A 55 -21.35 -11.30 10.32
C TYR A 55 -22.70 -10.60 10.24
N SER A 56 -23.65 -11.09 11.02
CA SER A 56 -24.90 -10.36 11.33
C SER A 56 -24.68 -9.43 12.53
N ALA A 57 -25.54 -8.42 12.66
CA ALA A 57 -25.49 -7.49 13.80
C ALA A 57 -25.65 -8.22 15.16
N MET A 58 -26.54 -9.23 15.22
CA MET A 58 -26.74 -10.00 16.44
C MET A 58 -25.51 -10.81 16.86
N GLU A 59 -24.73 -11.30 15.91
CA GLU A 59 -23.50 -12.07 16.19
C GLU A 59 -22.38 -11.16 16.72
N LEU A 60 -22.37 -9.88 16.34
CA LEU A 60 -21.35 -8.94 16.78
C LEU A 60 -21.67 -8.24 18.10
N GLN A 61 -22.94 -8.06 18.42
CA GLN A 61 -23.37 -7.31 19.60
C GLN A 61 -22.78 -7.90 20.89
N GLY A 62 -22.09 -7.05 21.68
CA GLY A 62 -21.45 -7.46 22.93
C GLY A 62 -20.19 -8.30 22.76
N GLN A 63 -19.80 -8.63 21.54
CA GLN A 63 -18.52 -9.28 21.28
C GLN A 63 -17.38 -8.27 21.38
N HIS A 64 -16.15 -8.77 21.48
CA HIS A 64 -14.96 -7.91 21.56
C HIS A 64 -14.22 -7.89 20.23
N HIS A 65 -13.63 -6.74 19.87
CA HIS A 65 -12.79 -6.54 18.68
C HIS A 65 -11.78 -7.67 18.40
N ARG A 66 -11.30 -8.34 19.45
CA ARG A 66 -10.36 -9.48 19.35
C ARG A 66 -10.85 -10.60 18.45
N MET A 67 -12.17 -10.76 18.24
CA MET A 67 -12.73 -11.78 17.38
C MET A 67 -12.31 -11.65 15.91
N PHE A 68 -11.94 -10.44 15.49
CA PHE A 68 -11.44 -10.17 14.15
C PHE A 68 -9.91 -10.32 14.03
N CYS A 69 -9.21 -10.71 15.09
CA CYS A 69 -7.76 -10.71 15.17
C CYS A 69 -7.23 -12.15 15.33
N SER A 70 -6.01 -12.38 14.82
CA SER A 70 -5.34 -13.64 15.11
C SER A 70 -4.99 -13.79 16.59
N PRO A 71 -4.88 -15.03 17.12
CA PRO A 71 -4.47 -15.25 18.49
C PRO A 71 -3.11 -14.64 18.86
N GLU A 72 -2.18 -14.62 17.90
CA GLU A 72 -0.84 -14.04 18.08
C GLU A 72 -0.93 -12.53 18.31
N LEU A 73 -1.74 -11.85 17.47
CA LEU A 73 -1.95 -10.40 17.58
C LEU A 73 -2.60 -10.05 18.93
N THR A 74 -3.64 -10.79 19.33
CA THR A 74 -4.39 -10.48 20.57
C THR A 74 -3.58 -10.66 21.84
N ARG A 75 -2.52 -11.51 21.80
CA ARG A 75 -1.59 -11.73 22.91
C ARG A 75 -0.43 -10.74 22.93
N SER A 76 -0.24 -9.97 21.85
CA SER A 76 0.89 -9.03 21.73
C SER A 76 0.76 -7.83 22.64
N ALA A 77 1.89 -7.28 23.08
CA ALA A 77 1.94 -6.01 23.81
C ALA A 77 1.40 -4.85 22.96
N ASP A 78 1.61 -4.90 21.63
CA ASP A 78 1.13 -3.89 20.68
C ASP A 78 -0.39 -3.80 20.66
N TYR A 79 -1.10 -4.93 20.75
CA TYR A 79 -2.56 -4.94 20.81
C TYR A 79 -3.09 -4.31 22.10
N GLN A 80 -2.44 -4.57 23.25
CA GLN A 80 -2.79 -3.94 24.53
C GLN A 80 -2.52 -2.44 24.49
N GLN A 81 -1.36 -2.03 23.96
CA GLN A 81 -0.98 -0.63 23.81
C GLN A 81 -1.91 0.10 22.84
N PHE A 82 -2.36 -0.56 21.77
CA PHE A 82 -3.31 -0.02 20.80
C PHE A 82 -4.60 0.47 21.50
N TRP A 83 -5.25 -0.39 22.30
CA TRP A 83 -6.47 -0.02 23.03
C TRP A 83 -6.20 1.00 24.14
N ALA A 84 -5.08 0.89 24.84
CA ALA A 84 -4.69 1.89 25.86
C ALA A 84 -4.54 3.30 25.26
N GLN A 85 -3.96 3.42 24.06
CA GLN A 85 -3.80 4.70 23.37
C GLN A 85 -5.14 5.25 22.86
N LEU A 86 -6.04 4.41 22.35
CA LEU A 86 -7.40 4.80 21.99
C LEU A 86 -8.17 5.33 23.21
N LYS A 87 -8.06 4.67 24.35
CA LYS A 87 -8.68 5.10 25.63
C LYS A 87 -8.14 6.45 26.13
N GLN A 88 -6.88 6.78 25.78
CA GLN A 88 -6.28 8.10 26.03
C GLN A 88 -6.73 9.17 25.02
N GLY A 89 -7.49 8.79 24.00
CA GLY A 89 -7.98 9.71 22.97
C GLY A 89 -7.02 9.91 21.80
N ARG A 90 -6.08 8.98 21.57
CA ARG A 90 -5.18 9.01 20.42
C ARG A 90 -5.83 8.27 19.24
N VAL A 91 -5.89 8.93 18.09
CA VAL A 91 -6.34 8.33 16.83
C VAL A 91 -5.33 7.28 16.36
N LYS A 92 -5.80 6.20 15.75
CA LYS A 92 -4.99 5.17 15.12
C LYS A 92 -5.42 4.99 13.67
N SER A 93 -4.47 5.06 12.76
CA SER A 93 -4.70 4.81 11.33
C SER A 93 -3.62 3.88 10.78
N GLY A 94 -3.97 3.10 9.76
CA GLY A 94 -3.04 2.20 9.10
C GLY A 94 -3.74 1.07 8.35
N ILE A 95 -2.93 0.14 7.88
CA ILE A 95 -3.37 -1.09 7.24
C ILE A 95 -3.36 -2.21 8.29
N PHE A 96 -4.48 -2.90 8.40
CA PHE A 96 -4.68 -3.93 9.41
C PHE A 96 -5.19 -5.22 8.77
N SER A 97 -4.55 -6.33 9.07
CA SER A 97 -5.09 -7.65 8.74
C SER A 97 -6.15 -8.08 9.76
N ARG A 98 -7.28 -8.58 9.28
CA ARG A 98 -8.37 -9.07 10.14
C ARG A 98 -8.89 -10.40 9.59
N LEU A 99 -9.55 -11.17 10.44
CA LEU A 99 -10.22 -12.40 10.07
C LEU A 99 -11.72 -12.16 9.96
N ASN A 100 -12.31 -12.52 8.81
CA ASN A 100 -13.74 -12.52 8.62
C ASN A 100 -14.40 -13.75 9.31
N LYS A 101 -15.70 -13.89 9.21
CA LYS A 101 -16.46 -15.01 9.81
C LYS A 101 -16.02 -16.39 9.30
N ARG A 102 -15.51 -16.49 8.08
CA ARG A 102 -15.01 -17.74 7.50
C ARG A 102 -13.56 -18.05 7.90
N GLY A 103 -12.92 -17.16 8.68
CA GLY A 103 -11.50 -17.26 9.01
C GLY A 103 -10.56 -16.81 7.90
N GLU A 104 -11.08 -16.19 6.84
CA GLU A 104 -10.29 -15.66 5.74
C GLU A 104 -9.66 -14.33 6.12
N LEU A 105 -8.45 -14.08 5.63
CA LEU A 105 -7.71 -12.85 5.90
C LEU A 105 -8.24 -11.71 5.02
N VAL A 106 -8.66 -10.62 5.66
CA VAL A 106 -9.13 -9.38 5.04
C VAL A 106 -8.15 -8.26 5.41
N TRP A 107 -7.68 -7.52 4.43
CA TRP A 107 -6.83 -6.36 4.62
C TRP A 107 -7.65 -5.08 4.61
N LEU A 108 -7.62 -4.36 5.72
CA LEU A 108 -8.40 -3.15 5.92
C LEU A 108 -7.48 -1.95 6.05
N GLU A 109 -7.65 -0.96 5.19
CA GLU A 109 -7.18 0.40 5.48
C GLU A 109 -8.19 1.03 6.43
N ALA A 110 -7.78 1.38 7.64
CA ALA A 110 -8.73 1.80 8.67
C ALA A 110 -8.19 2.89 9.58
N SER A 111 -9.13 3.68 10.12
CA SER A 111 -8.87 4.67 11.15
C SER A 111 -9.83 4.48 12.31
N TYR A 112 -9.28 4.56 13.53
CA TYR A 112 -10.01 4.46 14.79
C TYR A 112 -10.03 5.82 15.47
N PHE A 113 -11.22 6.37 15.66
CA PHE A 113 -11.47 7.70 16.20
C PHE A 113 -12.09 7.60 17.60
N PRO A 114 -11.36 7.95 18.67
CA PRO A 114 -11.94 8.08 20.01
C PRO A 114 -12.90 9.26 20.09
N VAL A 115 -14.16 8.99 20.44
CA VAL A 115 -15.18 10.02 20.67
C VAL A 115 -15.20 10.39 22.14
N LYS A 116 -15.05 11.67 22.42
CA LYS A 116 -15.04 12.20 23.80
C LYS A 116 -16.36 12.85 24.15
N SER A 117 -16.82 12.62 25.36
CA SER A 117 -17.90 13.36 26.01
C SER A 117 -17.41 13.80 27.39
N GLN A 118 -17.58 15.08 27.70
CA GLN A 118 -17.12 15.67 28.98
C GLN A 118 -15.64 15.35 29.30
N GLY A 119 -14.77 15.41 28.25
CA GLY A 119 -13.33 15.17 28.40
C GLY A 119 -12.89 13.71 28.47
N ARG A 120 -13.82 12.74 28.53
CA ARG A 120 -13.52 11.31 28.61
C ARG A 120 -13.90 10.62 27.31
N VAL A 121 -13.11 9.63 26.88
CA VAL A 121 -13.45 8.77 25.74
C VAL A 121 -14.62 7.87 26.15
N THR A 122 -15.73 7.96 25.42
CA THR A 122 -16.95 7.18 25.68
C THR A 122 -17.15 6.07 24.66
N ARG A 123 -16.60 6.21 23.45
CA ARG A 123 -16.67 5.22 22.40
C ARG A 123 -15.50 5.40 21.41
N VAL A 124 -15.24 4.41 20.60
CA VAL A 124 -14.29 4.44 19.50
C VAL A 124 -15.03 4.09 18.21
N ILE A 125 -14.96 4.95 17.19
CA ILE A 125 -15.52 4.69 15.86
C ILE A 125 -14.38 4.21 14.97
N LYS A 126 -14.53 3.08 14.30
CA LYS A 126 -13.65 2.63 13.25
C LYS A 126 -14.33 2.87 11.90
N ILE A 127 -13.61 3.48 10.99
CA ILE A 127 -13.94 3.56 9.56
C ILE A 127 -12.94 2.68 8.84
N ALA A 128 -13.40 1.85 7.89
CA ALA A 128 -12.54 0.92 7.19
C ALA A 128 -12.91 0.79 5.72
N SER A 129 -11.89 0.60 4.89
CA SER A 129 -12.01 0.23 3.48
C SER A 129 -11.34 -1.12 3.26
N ASP A 130 -11.97 -1.99 2.50
CA ASP A 130 -11.35 -3.25 2.07
C ASP A 130 -10.32 -2.96 0.97
N ILE A 131 -9.10 -3.38 1.21
CA ILE A 131 -7.98 -3.28 0.26
C ILE A 131 -7.41 -4.66 -0.05
N THR A 132 -8.14 -5.74 0.23
CA THR A 132 -7.64 -7.12 0.12
C THR A 132 -7.16 -7.42 -1.29
N ASP A 133 -7.98 -7.14 -2.31
CA ASP A 133 -7.63 -7.39 -3.71
C ASP A 133 -6.41 -6.57 -4.14
N LYS A 134 -6.39 -5.27 -3.81
CA LYS A 134 -5.27 -4.38 -4.12
C LYS A 134 -3.98 -4.84 -3.42
N HIS A 135 -4.09 -5.27 -2.17
CA HIS A 135 -2.93 -5.77 -1.41
C HIS A 135 -2.40 -7.08 -1.98
N GLN A 136 -3.29 -8.01 -2.37
CA GLN A 136 -2.91 -9.27 -3.00
C GLN A 136 -2.27 -9.05 -4.37
N GLU A 137 -2.80 -8.15 -5.17
CA GLU A 137 -2.22 -7.77 -6.45
C GLU A 137 -0.79 -7.23 -6.31
N LEU A 138 -0.59 -6.31 -5.35
CA LEU A 138 0.74 -5.77 -5.05
C LEU A 138 1.72 -6.87 -4.62
N LEU A 139 1.29 -7.78 -3.74
CA LEU A 139 2.13 -8.91 -3.31
C LEU A 139 2.46 -9.84 -4.48
N SER A 140 1.50 -10.10 -5.36
CA SER A 140 1.72 -10.93 -6.56
C SER A 140 2.74 -10.29 -7.50
N GLN A 141 2.61 -8.99 -7.78
CA GLN A 141 3.57 -8.24 -8.60
C GLN A 141 4.98 -8.26 -8.01
N GLN A 142 5.09 -8.05 -6.68
CA GLN A 142 6.37 -8.14 -5.98
C GLN A 142 6.98 -9.54 -6.04
N ALA A 143 6.16 -10.58 -5.92
CA ALA A 143 6.62 -11.97 -6.01
C ALA A 143 7.17 -12.30 -7.42
N ILE A 144 6.48 -11.85 -8.48
CA ILE A 144 6.92 -12.01 -9.87
C ILE A 144 8.24 -11.27 -10.08
N THR A 145 8.34 -10.01 -9.67
CA THR A 145 9.58 -9.22 -9.79
C THR A 145 10.75 -9.91 -9.10
N LYS A 146 10.57 -10.36 -7.85
CA LYS A 146 11.60 -11.10 -7.12
C LYS A 146 11.99 -12.43 -7.79
N ALA A 147 11.04 -13.12 -8.40
CA ALA A 147 11.33 -14.36 -9.14
C ALA A 147 12.19 -14.09 -10.38
N LEU A 148 11.88 -13.02 -11.14
CA LEU A 148 12.67 -12.58 -12.29
C LEU A 148 14.08 -12.14 -11.87
N GLU A 149 14.21 -11.34 -10.80
CA GLU A 149 15.50 -10.92 -10.24
C GLU A 149 16.41 -12.09 -9.83
N ARG A 150 15.82 -13.20 -9.35
CA ARG A 150 16.56 -14.41 -8.98
C ARG A 150 17.00 -15.23 -10.17
N SER A 151 16.27 -15.17 -11.27
CA SER A 151 16.47 -16.04 -12.43
C SER A 151 17.25 -15.39 -13.56
N LEU A 152 17.16 -14.06 -13.71
CA LEU A 152 17.73 -13.30 -14.81
C LEU A 152 18.87 -12.38 -14.35
N ALA A 153 19.85 -12.17 -15.20
CA ALA A 153 20.82 -11.09 -15.06
C ALA A 153 20.15 -9.79 -15.47
N MET A 154 20.00 -8.83 -14.53
CA MET A 154 19.29 -7.58 -14.74
C MET A 154 20.17 -6.38 -14.39
N ILE A 155 20.12 -5.35 -15.23
CA ILE A 155 20.78 -4.07 -15.02
C ILE A 155 19.87 -2.94 -15.48
N GLU A 156 19.89 -1.83 -14.75
CA GLU A 156 19.09 -0.64 -15.02
C GLU A 156 19.97 0.53 -15.42
N PHE A 157 19.50 1.31 -16.37
CA PHE A 157 20.20 2.47 -16.91
C PHE A 157 19.31 3.70 -16.92
N THR A 158 19.95 4.88 -16.87
CA THR A 158 19.31 6.13 -17.27
C THR A 158 19.05 6.14 -18.78
N PRO A 159 18.21 7.04 -19.32
CA PRO A 159 18.03 7.20 -20.76
C PRO A 159 19.31 7.51 -21.54
N ASN A 160 20.36 7.97 -20.87
CA ASN A 160 21.68 8.26 -21.44
C ASN A 160 22.67 7.08 -21.34
N GLY A 161 22.24 5.97 -20.75
CA GLY A 161 23.04 4.77 -20.59
C GLY A 161 23.93 4.75 -19.34
N ASP A 162 23.69 5.60 -18.36
CA ASP A 162 24.42 5.55 -17.09
C ASP A 162 23.76 4.51 -16.16
N ILE A 163 24.56 3.71 -15.49
CA ILE A 163 24.12 2.58 -14.68
C ILE A 163 23.50 3.08 -13.38
N ILE A 164 22.25 2.71 -13.14
CA ILE A 164 21.51 2.99 -11.90
C ILE A 164 21.70 1.86 -10.89
N SER A 165 21.43 0.63 -11.32
CA SER A 165 21.53 -0.57 -10.48
C SER A 165 21.77 -1.82 -11.31
N ALA A 166 22.21 -2.91 -10.65
CA ALA A 166 22.32 -4.24 -11.24
C ALA A 166 22.09 -5.30 -10.16
N ASN A 167 21.46 -6.42 -10.54
CA ASN A 167 21.24 -7.51 -9.61
C ASN A 167 22.49 -8.42 -9.47
N PRO A 168 22.54 -9.28 -8.43
CA PRO A 168 23.68 -10.17 -8.20
C PRO A 168 24.01 -11.08 -9.41
N ASN A 169 23.00 -11.52 -10.17
CA ASN A 169 23.21 -12.36 -11.34
C ASN A 169 24.00 -11.65 -12.43
N PHE A 170 23.64 -10.38 -12.72
CA PHE A 170 24.37 -9.56 -13.69
C PHE A 170 25.80 -9.29 -13.23
N LEU A 171 25.95 -8.91 -11.95
CA LEU A 171 27.25 -8.63 -11.36
C LEU A 171 28.18 -9.84 -11.42
N SER A 172 27.65 -11.03 -11.07
CA SER A 172 28.39 -12.29 -11.15
C SER A 172 28.75 -12.68 -12.59
N CYS A 173 27.81 -12.45 -13.54
CA CYS A 173 28.06 -12.77 -14.96
C CYS A 173 29.20 -11.97 -15.56
N LEU A 174 29.31 -10.69 -15.19
CA LEU A 174 30.35 -9.79 -15.73
C LEU A 174 31.56 -9.63 -14.80
N GLY A 175 31.48 -10.17 -13.56
CA GLY A 175 32.60 -10.14 -12.62
C GLY A 175 32.84 -8.78 -11.97
N TYR A 176 31.82 -7.93 -11.90
CA TYR A 176 31.90 -6.60 -11.25
C TYR A 176 31.16 -6.59 -9.92
N THR A 177 31.53 -5.65 -9.06
CA THR A 177 30.69 -5.25 -7.93
C THR A 177 29.82 -4.05 -8.32
N LEU A 178 28.71 -3.85 -7.64
CA LEU A 178 27.84 -2.70 -7.90
C LEU A 178 28.56 -1.37 -7.70
N ALA A 179 29.46 -1.27 -6.72
CA ALA A 179 30.22 -0.05 -6.44
C ALA A 179 31.15 0.35 -7.60
N GLU A 180 31.65 -0.63 -8.35
CA GLU A 180 32.55 -0.37 -9.49
C GLU A 180 31.80 0.14 -10.72
N ILE A 181 30.53 -0.23 -10.90
CA ILE A 181 29.79 0.08 -12.12
C ILE A 181 28.74 1.19 -11.93
N LYS A 182 28.20 1.39 -10.72
CA LYS A 182 27.14 2.37 -10.48
C LYS A 182 27.57 3.79 -10.85
N GLY A 183 26.75 4.48 -11.64
CA GLY A 183 27.02 5.82 -12.16
C GLY A 183 27.99 5.85 -13.34
N ARG A 184 28.57 4.70 -13.74
CA ARG A 184 29.33 4.61 -14.98
C ARG A 184 28.40 4.40 -16.17
N ASN A 185 28.91 4.70 -17.36
CA ASN A 185 28.16 4.55 -18.59
C ASN A 185 28.29 3.12 -19.15
N HIS A 186 27.24 2.61 -19.77
CA HIS A 186 27.18 1.33 -20.46
C HIS A 186 28.38 1.05 -21.41
N ARG A 187 29.01 2.11 -21.92
CA ARG A 187 30.21 2.00 -22.75
C ARG A 187 31.31 1.17 -22.11
N MET A 188 31.37 1.11 -20.78
CA MET A 188 32.38 0.31 -20.07
C MET A 188 32.33 -1.19 -20.39
N PHE A 189 31.17 -1.68 -20.84
CA PHE A 189 30.94 -3.09 -21.22
C PHE A 189 31.12 -3.33 -22.73
N CYS A 190 31.37 -2.30 -23.53
CA CYS A 190 31.31 -2.37 -24.97
C CYS A 190 32.69 -2.04 -25.59
N ASP A 191 32.92 -2.61 -26.78
CA ASP A 191 34.00 -2.13 -27.65
C ASP A 191 33.53 -0.88 -28.43
N ASP A 192 34.46 -0.09 -28.88
CA ASP A 192 34.20 1.15 -29.65
C ASP A 192 33.38 0.82 -30.92
N ALA A 193 33.67 -0.29 -31.59
CA ALA A 193 32.94 -0.78 -32.76
C ALA A 193 31.42 -0.88 -32.52
N PHE A 194 30.96 -1.25 -31.31
CA PHE A 194 29.52 -1.33 -31.01
C PHE A 194 28.81 0.00 -31.23
N TYR A 195 29.41 1.12 -30.81
CA TYR A 195 28.80 2.43 -30.94
C TYR A 195 29.00 3.07 -32.30
N GLU A 196 30.01 2.60 -33.09
CA GLU A 196 30.13 2.94 -34.51
C GLU A 196 29.00 2.29 -35.33
N GLU A 197 28.66 1.04 -35.01
CA GLU A 197 27.54 0.32 -35.66
C GLU A 197 26.16 0.77 -35.16
N HIS A 198 26.08 1.24 -33.91
CA HIS A 198 24.83 1.62 -33.26
C HIS A 198 24.86 3.04 -32.64
N PRO A 199 25.13 4.11 -33.47
CA PRO A 199 25.36 5.47 -32.95
C PRO A 199 24.15 6.06 -32.22
N ARG A 200 22.92 5.59 -32.51
CA ARG A 200 21.66 6.08 -31.91
C ARG A 200 21.03 5.09 -30.92
N PHE A 201 21.79 4.14 -30.39
CA PHE A 201 21.30 3.07 -29.54
C PHE A 201 20.44 3.58 -28.37
N TRP A 202 20.93 4.54 -27.61
CA TRP A 202 20.24 5.12 -26.46
C TRP A 202 19.12 6.09 -26.85
N GLU A 203 19.26 6.81 -27.95
CA GLU A 203 18.21 7.67 -28.49
C GLU A 203 16.95 6.85 -28.88
N GLU A 204 17.16 5.74 -29.55
CA GLU A 204 16.08 4.85 -29.98
C GLU A 204 15.38 4.18 -28.77
N LEU A 205 16.14 3.77 -27.75
CA LEU A 205 15.59 3.30 -26.47
C LEU A 205 14.79 4.40 -25.77
N ALA A 206 15.29 5.62 -25.70
CA ALA A 206 14.58 6.76 -25.10
C ALA A 206 13.27 7.09 -25.86
N GLN A 207 13.21 6.82 -27.16
CA GLN A 207 11.98 6.92 -27.99
C GLN A 207 11.00 5.76 -27.77
N GLY A 208 11.35 4.75 -26.94
CA GLY A 208 10.51 3.61 -26.63
C GLY A 208 10.73 2.38 -27.52
N GLN A 209 11.78 2.36 -28.33
CA GLN A 209 12.11 1.17 -29.13
C GLN A 209 12.92 0.20 -28.25
N PHE A 210 12.42 -1.03 -28.07
CA PHE A 210 13.20 -2.06 -27.40
C PHE A 210 14.29 -2.63 -28.34
N LYS A 211 15.36 -3.16 -27.77
CA LYS A 211 16.43 -3.86 -28.50
C LYS A 211 16.60 -5.25 -27.93
N SER A 212 16.68 -6.25 -28.79
CA SER A 212 16.89 -7.64 -28.40
C SER A 212 17.85 -8.33 -29.36
N GLY A 213 18.73 -9.17 -28.82
CA GLY A 213 19.69 -9.91 -29.62
C GLY A 213 20.89 -10.41 -28.82
N LEU A 214 21.88 -10.89 -29.55
CA LEU A 214 23.18 -11.28 -29.04
C LEU A 214 24.13 -10.10 -29.06
N PHE A 215 24.66 -9.74 -27.87
CA PHE A 215 25.55 -8.61 -27.72
C PHE A 215 26.90 -9.08 -27.19
N LEU A 216 27.98 -8.68 -27.87
CA LEU A 216 29.33 -8.87 -27.37
C LEU A 216 29.61 -7.83 -26.27
N ARG A 217 30.03 -8.30 -25.11
CA ARG A 217 30.35 -7.45 -23.94
C ARG A 217 31.70 -7.83 -23.36
N ARG A 218 32.27 -6.96 -22.55
CA ARG A 218 33.50 -7.21 -21.80
C ARG A 218 33.24 -7.32 -20.32
N ASN A 219 33.81 -8.36 -19.73
CA ASN A 219 33.77 -8.58 -18.29
C ASN A 219 34.83 -7.71 -17.56
N SER A 220 34.91 -7.84 -16.25
CA SER A 220 35.88 -7.08 -15.40
C SER A 220 37.36 -7.40 -15.70
N HIS A 221 37.63 -8.54 -16.34
CA HIS A 221 38.98 -8.96 -16.75
C HIS A 221 39.31 -8.52 -18.19
N GLY A 222 38.38 -7.90 -18.91
CA GLY A 222 38.53 -7.54 -20.31
C GLY A 222 38.19 -8.64 -21.31
N ASP A 223 37.76 -9.82 -20.82
CA ASP A 223 37.41 -10.93 -21.71
C ASP A 223 36.09 -10.66 -22.42
N ALA A 224 35.96 -11.13 -23.64
CA ALA A 224 34.77 -11.03 -24.45
C ALA A 224 33.73 -12.09 -24.02
N ILE A 225 32.51 -11.67 -23.76
CA ILE A 225 31.37 -12.53 -23.44
C ILE A 225 30.20 -12.19 -24.36
N TRP A 226 29.50 -13.21 -24.85
CA TRP A 226 28.26 -13.05 -25.58
C TRP A 226 27.09 -13.12 -24.63
N LEU A 227 26.26 -12.05 -24.62
CA LEU A 227 25.05 -11.99 -23.86
C LEU A 227 23.84 -11.98 -24.81
N GLU A 228 22.92 -12.88 -24.62
CA GLU A 228 21.56 -12.73 -25.15
C GLU A 228 20.83 -11.77 -24.19
N ALA A 229 20.48 -10.60 -24.69
CA ALA A 229 19.90 -9.55 -23.88
C ALA A 229 18.75 -8.81 -24.57
N THR A 230 17.87 -8.25 -23.74
CA THR A 230 16.81 -7.36 -24.20
C THR A 230 16.89 -6.06 -23.37
N TYR A 231 16.91 -4.94 -24.06
CA TYR A 231 16.83 -3.59 -23.49
C TYR A 231 15.41 -3.09 -23.65
N ASN A 232 14.69 -2.94 -22.55
CA ASN A 232 13.31 -2.49 -22.50
C ASN A 232 13.22 -1.08 -21.87
N PRO A 233 12.72 -0.07 -22.62
CA PRO A 233 12.45 1.23 -22.03
C PRO A 233 11.31 1.12 -21.03
N ILE A 234 11.53 1.65 -19.82
CA ILE A 234 10.51 1.78 -18.78
C ILE A 234 10.11 3.25 -18.74
N ARG A 235 8.83 3.53 -18.87
CA ARG A 235 8.27 4.87 -18.80
C ARG A 235 7.55 5.05 -17.47
N ASP A 236 7.68 6.26 -16.90
CA ASP A 236 6.91 6.66 -15.74
C ASP A 236 5.45 7.02 -16.09
N GLU A 237 4.64 7.35 -15.08
CA GLU A 237 3.24 7.76 -15.27
C GLU A 237 3.09 9.02 -16.14
N SER A 238 4.14 9.81 -16.33
CA SER A 238 4.15 11.00 -17.20
C SER A 238 4.50 10.64 -18.66
N GLY A 239 4.82 9.37 -18.94
CA GLY A 239 5.18 8.87 -20.25
C GLY A 239 6.66 9.14 -20.65
N LYS A 240 7.46 9.57 -19.68
CA LYS A 240 8.91 9.78 -19.86
C LYS A 240 9.68 8.52 -19.51
#